data_b9a7eb203caf1c1230c4e47cd33626f5
#
_entry.id   b9a7eb203caf1c1230c4e47cd33626f5
#
_cell.length_a   1.000
_cell.length_b   1.000
_cell.length_c   1.000
_cell.angle_alpha   90.00
_cell.angle_beta   90.00
_cell.angle_gamma   90.00
#
_symmetry.space_group_name_H-M   'P 1'
#
loop_
_entity.id
_entity.type
_entity.pdbx_description
1 polymer ?
#
loop_
_entity_poly.entity_id
_entity_poly.type
_entity_poly.pdbx_seq_one_letter_code
_entity_poly.pdbx_strand_id
1 'polypeptide(L)'
;XPPADRADFEAKTPFLEYSGAQGPDRMPRPGAIKTHLPFDKQPYSKEAKYFYITRNPYDCCVSYYHHTKVLPAYYFEDGTFDQFFDVFVEGKGECGDFFDQLLSWYNHRDDPNVFFVTYEDLKKDTESWVLKMADFLGVEYGGSLRRDPTVLKRIVEVSSVSNMKKAFNDACKTGGTRVPAASVADGPLKLDKESLEAAVKKPMTGDFVRKGVVGDWKNFFSQEMIDRMKQRIVTKTAGTSVMQLWNESELP
;
A
#
# COMPACT_ATOMS: atom_id res chain seq x y z
N UNK A 1 -15.83 -4.12 15.47
CA UNK A 1 -15.52 -4.51 15.68
C UNK A 1 -14.74 -4.68 15.08
N PRO A 2 -13.80 -4.83 15.63
CA PRO A 2 -12.71 -5.28 14.77
C PRO A 2 -13.06 -6.61 14.09
N PRO A 3 -12.37 -6.90 12.98
CA PRO A 3 -12.62 -8.18 12.31
C PRO A 3 -12.33 -9.36 13.25
N ALA A 4 -13.18 -10.38 13.17
CA ALA A 4 -13.03 -11.58 14.01
C ALA A 4 -11.86 -12.46 13.50
N ASP A 5 -11.66 -12.50 12.19
CA ASP A 5 -10.61 -13.27 11.56
C ASP A 5 -10.32 -12.68 10.16
N ARG A 6 -9.46 -13.36 9.40
CA ARG A 6 -9.06 -12.92 8.06
C ARG A 6 -10.24 -12.87 7.08
N ALA A 7 -11.13 -13.86 7.11
CA ALA A 7 -12.28 -13.88 6.20
C ALA A 7 -13.22 -12.69 6.47
N ASP A 8 -13.46 -12.41 7.74
CA ASP A 8 -14.26 -11.26 8.18
C ASP A 8 -13.58 -9.93 7.77
N PHE A 9 -12.25 -9.86 7.91
CA PHE A 9 -11.50 -8.67 7.46
C PHE A 9 -11.65 -8.45 5.95
N GLU A 10 -11.49 -9.51 5.15
CA GLU A 10 -11.61 -9.44 3.69
C GLU A 10 -13.05 -9.09 3.27
N ALA A 11 -14.06 -9.59 3.98
CA ALA A 11 -15.45 -9.26 3.71
C ALA A 11 -15.76 -7.79 4.02
N LYS A 12 -15.15 -7.23 5.06
CA LYS A 12 -15.35 -5.83 5.49
C LYS A 12 -14.50 -4.83 4.69
N THR A 13 -13.36 -5.29 4.16
CA THR A 13 -12.43 -4.45 3.41
C THR A 13 -11.94 -5.20 2.17
N PRO A 14 -12.84 -5.45 1.20
CA PRO A 14 -12.45 -6.21 0.02
C PRO A 14 -11.34 -5.52 -0.76
N PHE A 15 -10.46 -6.33 -1.32
CA PHE A 15 -9.40 -5.87 -2.20
C PHE A 15 -9.91 -6.02 -3.64
N LEU A 16 -10.08 -4.89 -4.32
CA LEU A 16 -10.80 -4.82 -5.60
C LEU A 16 -10.18 -5.74 -6.65
N GLU A 17 -8.85 -5.77 -6.74
CA GLU A 17 -8.14 -6.60 -7.72
C GLU A 17 -8.37 -8.10 -7.47
N TYR A 18 -8.73 -8.46 -6.23
CA TYR A 18 -8.95 -9.87 -5.85
C TYR A 18 -10.42 -10.27 -5.93
N SER A 19 -11.28 -9.40 -5.45
CA SER A 19 -12.70 -9.74 -5.31
C SER A 19 -13.53 -9.32 -6.52
N GLY A 20 -12.95 -8.51 -7.42
CA GLY A 20 -13.72 -7.90 -8.50
C GLY A 20 -14.86 -7.06 -7.94
N ALA A 21 -15.87 -6.81 -8.74
CA ALA A 21 -17.05 -6.05 -8.32
C ALA A 21 -17.84 -6.76 -7.21
N GLN A 22 -17.80 -8.09 -7.17
CA GLN A 22 -18.60 -8.87 -6.21
C GLN A 22 -18.20 -8.61 -4.76
N GLY A 23 -16.93 -8.29 -4.49
CA GLY A 23 -16.49 -7.96 -3.13
C GLY A 23 -17.18 -6.72 -2.59
N PRO A 24 -17.04 -5.57 -3.26
CA PRO A 24 -17.74 -4.35 -2.87
C PRO A 24 -19.26 -4.49 -2.82
N ASP A 25 -19.86 -5.29 -3.70
CA ASP A 25 -21.33 -5.49 -3.71
C ASP A 25 -21.84 -6.18 -2.44
N ARG A 26 -21.03 -7.07 -1.88
CA ARG A 26 -21.37 -7.86 -0.69
C ARG A 26 -20.90 -7.21 0.62
N MET A 27 -20.07 -6.18 0.51
CA MET A 27 -19.47 -5.53 1.68
C MET A 27 -20.53 -4.83 2.54
N PRO A 28 -20.47 -4.98 3.87
CA PRO A 28 -21.36 -4.18 4.75
C PRO A 28 -21.04 -2.69 4.64
N ARG A 29 -22.09 -1.87 4.70
CA ARG A 29 -21.96 -0.41 4.59
C ARG A 29 -22.11 0.25 5.96
N PRO A 30 -21.34 1.30 6.27
CA PRO A 30 -20.20 1.83 5.50
C PRO A 30 -19.00 0.90 5.57
N GLY A 31 -18.17 0.91 4.53
CA GLY A 31 -17.00 0.04 4.47
C GLY A 31 -15.91 0.62 3.59
N ALA A 32 -14.73 0.05 3.66
CA ALA A 32 -13.57 0.47 2.88
C ALA A 32 -13.21 -0.56 1.82
N ILE A 33 -12.89 -0.11 0.63
CA ILE A 33 -12.40 -0.95 -0.48
C ILE A 33 -10.92 -0.64 -0.65
N LYS A 34 -10.09 -1.68 -0.76
CA LYS A 34 -8.66 -1.52 -1.03
C LYS A 34 -8.40 -1.73 -2.52
N THR A 35 -7.47 -0.94 -3.07
CA THR A 35 -7.01 -1.10 -4.44
C THR A 35 -5.62 -0.50 -4.61
N HIS A 36 -4.84 -1.03 -5.58
CA HIS A 36 -3.60 -0.42 -6.06
C HIS A 36 -3.76 0.20 -7.45
N LEU A 37 -4.98 0.27 -7.96
CA LEU A 37 -5.21 0.79 -9.31
C LEU A 37 -4.85 2.28 -9.38
N PRO A 38 -4.26 2.74 -10.49
CA PRO A 38 -4.12 4.16 -10.73
C PRO A 38 -5.49 4.81 -10.88
N PHE A 39 -5.54 6.12 -10.71
CA PHE A 39 -6.81 6.86 -10.65
C PHE A 39 -7.70 6.60 -11.87
N ASP A 40 -7.08 6.57 -13.07
CA ASP A 40 -7.81 6.41 -14.33
C ASP A 40 -8.30 4.97 -14.60
N LYS A 41 -7.83 3.99 -13.81
CA LYS A 41 -8.16 2.57 -14.01
C LYS A 41 -9.19 2.04 -13.00
N GLN A 42 -9.45 2.78 -11.95
CA GLN A 42 -10.39 2.32 -10.92
C GLN A 42 -11.81 2.82 -11.19
N PRO A 43 -12.85 2.11 -10.73
CA PRO A 43 -14.20 2.65 -10.73
C PRO A 43 -14.23 3.94 -9.88
N TYR A 44 -14.81 5.00 -10.45
CA TYR A 44 -14.82 6.30 -9.79
C TYR A 44 -16.25 6.75 -9.51
N SER A 45 -16.47 7.29 -8.33
CA SER A 45 -17.73 7.94 -7.94
C SER A 45 -17.42 9.23 -7.19
N LYS A 46 -18.13 10.30 -7.53
CA LYS A 46 -18.00 11.58 -6.82
C LYS A 46 -18.50 11.49 -5.37
N GLU A 47 -19.33 10.50 -5.06
CA GLU A 47 -19.87 10.29 -3.71
C GLU A 47 -18.94 9.47 -2.82
N ALA A 48 -18.00 8.73 -3.42
CA ALA A 48 -17.03 7.96 -2.66
C ALA A 48 -15.88 8.85 -2.19
N LYS A 49 -15.30 8.52 -1.04
CA LYS A 49 -14.12 9.20 -0.52
C LYS A 49 -12.91 8.31 -0.73
N TYR A 50 -11.86 8.87 -1.31
CA TYR A 50 -10.65 8.16 -1.70
C TYR A 50 -9.50 8.57 -0.79
N PHE A 51 -8.87 7.59 -0.17
CA PHE A 51 -7.63 7.80 0.61
C PHE A 51 -6.47 7.27 -0.22
N TYR A 52 -5.60 8.16 -0.64
CA TYR A 52 -4.38 7.78 -1.34
C TYR A 52 -3.19 8.02 -0.42
N ILE A 53 -2.47 6.94 -0.14
CA ILE A 53 -1.28 7.00 0.72
C ILE A 53 -0.09 6.60 -0.13
N THR A 54 0.86 7.52 -0.29
CA THR A 54 2.09 7.26 -1.01
C THR A 54 3.29 7.26 -0.06
N ARG A 55 4.43 6.83 -0.55
CA ARG A 55 5.68 6.78 0.20
C ARG A 55 6.81 7.22 -0.72
N ASN A 56 7.92 7.74 -0.16
CA ASN A 56 9.05 8.13 -1.00
C ASN A 56 9.51 6.92 -1.82
N PRO A 57 9.96 7.14 -3.08
CA PRO A 57 10.22 6.01 -3.99
C PRO A 57 11.31 5.06 -3.50
N TYR A 58 12.28 5.55 -2.75
CA TYR A 58 13.40 4.71 -2.25
C TYR A 58 12.88 3.71 -1.20
N ASP A 59 12.19 4.21 -0.18
CA ASP A 59 11.61 3.35 0.85
C ASP A 59 10.47 2.49 0.31
N CYS A 60 9.74 3.00 -0.69
CA CYS A 60 8.70 2.21 -1.36
C CYS A 60 9.33 1.00 -2.06
N CYS A 61 10.42 1.19 -2.78
CA CYS A 61 11.16 0.12 -3.45
C CYS A 61 11.58 -0.96 -2.45
N VAL A 62 12.19 -0.56 -1.32
CA VAL A 62 12.63 -1.50 -0.28
C VAL A 62 11.44 -2.24 0.32
N SER A 63 10.36 -1.53 0.61
CA SER A 63 9.16 -2.14 1.19
C SER A 63 8.54 -3.16 0.23
N TYR A 64 8.46 -2.81 -1.05
CA TYR A 64 7.90 -3.67 -2.08
C TYR A 64 8.78 -4.90 -2.32
N TYR A 65 10.11 -4.74 -2.31
CA TYR A 65 11.04 -5.88 -2.36
C TYR A 65 10.72 -6.91 -1.28
N HIS A 66 10.61 -6.46 -0.04
CA HIS A 66 10.32 -7.38 1.07
C HIS A 66 8.93 -8.00 0.94
N HIS A 67 7.95 -7.23 0.48
CA HIS A 67 6.60 -7.73 0.22
C HIS A 67 6.63 -8.85 -0.83
N THR A 68 7.31 -8.60 -1.95
CA THR A 68 7.43 -9.59 -3.04
C THR A 68 8.15 -10.86 -2.55
N LYS A 69 9.20 -10.68 -1.77
CA LYS A 69 10.04 -11.79 -1.28
C LYS A 69 9.28 -12.74 -0.34
N VAL A 70 8.35 -12.22 0.47
CA VAL A 70 7.67 -13.05 1.48
C VAL A 70 6.38 -13.70 0.97
N LEU A 71 5.93 -13.34 -0.23
CA LEU A 71 4.70 -13.88 -0.82
C LEU A 71 5.05 -14.99 -1.82
N PRO A 72 4.74 -16.27 -1.51
CA PRO A 72 5.13 -17.39 -2.40
C PRO A 72 4.58 -17.29 -3.83
N ALA A 73 3.48 -16.55 -4.03
CA ALA A 73 2.87 -16.39 -5.34
C ALA A 73 3.78 -15.66 -6.35
N TYR A 74 4.78 -14.92 -5.86
CA TYR A 74 5.73 -14.22 -6.73
C TYR A 74 6.93 -15.08 -7.14
N TYR A 75 7.14 -16.22 -6.49
CA TYR A 75 8.31 -17.08 -6.76
C TYR A 75 9.61 -16.30 -6.68
N PHE A 76 9.74 -15.42 -5.69
CA PHE A 76 10.88 -14.50 -5.55
C PHE A 76 11.58 -14.63 -4.20
N GLU A 77 11.37 -15.76 -3.50
CA GLU A 77 11.92 -15.95 -2.16
C GLU A 77 13.45 -15.93 -2.12
N ASP A 78 14.10 -16.32 -3.20
CA ASP A 78 15.56 -16.27 -3.33
C ASP A 78 16.05 -15.02 -4.07
N GLY A 79 15.15 -14.14 -4.49
CA GLY A 79 15.49 -12.93 -5.24
C GLY A 79 16.27 -11.93 -4.40
N THR A 80 17.21 -11.23 -5.04
CA THR A 80 18.03 -10.20 -4.39
C THR A 80 17.41 -8.82 -4.54
N PHE A 81 17.88 -7.88 -3.72
CA PHE A 81 17.42 -6.49 -3.82
C PHE A 81 17.80 -5.88 -5.19
N ASP A 82 18.99 -6.21 -5.69
CA ASP A 82 19.46 -5.72 -7.00
C ASP A 82 18.49 -6.12 -8.12
N GLN A 83 18.10 -7.40 -8.14
CA GLN A 83 17.14 -7.90 -9.14
C GLN A 83 15.78 -7.18 -9.03
N PHE A 84 15.31 -6.98 -7.80
CA PHE A 84 14.05 -6.29 -7.58
C PHE A 84 14.13 -4.81 -7.96
N PHE A 85 15.26 -4.16 -7.66
CA PHE A 85 15.49 -2.77 -8.01
C PHE A 85 15.35 -2.54 -9.52
N ASP A 86 15.90 -3.46 -10.33
CA ASP A 86 15.75 -3.38 -11.79
C ASP A 86 14.28 -3.43 -12.20
N VAL A 87 13.52 -4.35 -11.63
CA VAL A 87 12.07 -4.48 -11.89
C VAL A 87 11.34 -3.18 -11.51
N PHE A 88 11.68 -2.63 -10.34
CA PHE A 88 11.02 -1.43 -9.81
C PHE A 88 11.35 -0.20 -10.67
N VAL A 89 12.64 0.04 -10.96
CA VAL A 89 13.07 1.25 -11.67
C VAL A 89 12.61 1.23 -13.13
N GLU A 90 12.39 0.04 -13.70
CA GLU A 90 11.86 -0.11 -15.07
C GLU A 90 10.33 -0.03 -15.11
N GLY A 91 9.65 -0.02 -13.95
CA GLY A 91 8.20 0.05 -13.86
C GLY A 91 7.51 -1.27 -14.22
N LYS A 92 8.19 -2.39 -13.98
CA LYS A 92 7.72 -3.74 -14.36
C LYS A 92 7.12 -4.52 -13.17
N GLY A 93 6.88 -3.84 -12.06
CA GLY A 93 6.24 -4.47 -10.89
C GLY A 93 4.78 -4.84 -11.17
N GLU A 94 4.21 -5.71 -10.35
CA GLU A 94 2.81 -6.15 -10.47
C GLU A 94 1.84 -4.96 -10.53
N CYS A 95 2.08 -3.93 -9.72
CA CYS A 95 1.23 -2.74 -9.66
C CYS A 95 1.60 -1.70 -10.73
N GLY A 96 2.49 -2.05 -11.67
CA GLY A 96 2.94 -1.16 -12.72
C GLY A 96 4.03 -0.19 -12.24
N ASP A 97 4.16 0.91 -12.97
CA ASP A 97 5.18 1.92 -12.69
C ASP A 97 4.77 2.79 -11.51
N PHE A 98 5.62 2.86 -10.50
CA PHE A 98 5.39 3.65 -9.29
C PHE A 98 5.07 5.12 -9.61
N PHE A 99 5.82 5.72 -10.54
CA PHE A 99 5.66 7.15 -10.85
C PHE A 99 4.37 7.42 -11.64
N ASP A 100 4.00 6.52 -12.54
CA ASP A 100 2.75 6.65 -13.29
C ASP A 100 1.56 6.55 -12.33
N GLN A 101 1.64 5.59 -11.39
CA GLN A 101 0.61 5.42 -10.38
C GLN A 101 0.53 6.64 -9.44
N LEU A 102 1.68 7.12 -8.97
CA LEU A 102 1.78 8.31 -8.11
C LEU A 102 1.19 9.54 -8.81
N LEU A 103 1.61 9.80 -10.05
CA LEU A 103 1.17 10.98 -10.79
C LEU A 103 -0.33 10.93 -11.11
N SER A 104 -0.88 9.73 -11.37
CA SER A 104 -2.31 9.59 -11.65
C SER A 104 -3.15 10.10 -10.47
N TRP A 105 -2.72 9.82 -9.23
CA TRP A 105 -3.41 10.29 -8.02
C TRP A 105 -3.01 11.73 -7.63
N TYR A 106 -1.75 12.10 -7.84
CA TYR A 106 -1.24 13.44 -7.53
C TYR A 106 -2.02 14.52 -8.28
N ASN A 107 -2.40 14.24 -9.52
CA ASN A 107 -3.19 15.17 -10.34
C ASN A 107 -4.60 15.41 -9.77
N HIS A 108 -5.05 14.54 -8.89
CA HIS A 108 -6.36 14.61 -8.24
C HIS A 108 -6.28 14.90 -6.74
N ARG A 109 -5.09 15.28 -6.22
CA ARG A 109 -4.87 15.49 -4.79
C ARG A 109 -5.72 16.62 -4.19
N ASP A 110 -6.16 17.53 -5.02
CA ASP A 110 -6.96 18.69 -4.60
C ASP A 110 -8.47 18.48 -4.82
N ASP A 111 -8.87 17.32 -5.35
CA ASP A 111 -10.29 16.98 -5.53
C ASP A 111 -10.94 16.83 -4.15
N PRO A 112 -12.18 17.36 -3.98
CA PRO A 112 -12.79 17.41 -2.64
C PRO A 112 -13.10 16.04 -2.03
N ASN A 113 -13.08 14.98 -2.82
CA ASN A 113 -13.31 13.61 -2.36
C ASN A 113 -12.04 12.75 -2.38
N VAL A 114 -10.85 13.38 -2.51
CA VAL A 114 -9.55 12.69 -2.45
C VAL A 114 -8.77 13.21 -1.24
N PHE A 115 -8.33 12.30 -0.38
CA PHE A 115 -7.43 12.59 0.74
C PHE A 115 -6.06 12.04 0.39
N PHE A 116 -5.15 12.94 0.05
CA PHE A 116 -3.79 12.59 -0.39
C PHE A 116 -2.82 12.82 0.78
N VAL A 117 -2.02 11.82 1.13
CA VAL A 117 -1.07 11.93 2.24
C VAL A 117 0.15 11.05 1.98
N THR A 118 1.32 11.47 2.51
CA THR A 118 2.52 10.64 2.48
C THR A 118 2.60 9.77 3.73
N TYR A 119 3.22 8.60 3.58
CA TYR A 119 3.54 7.72 4.70
C TYR A 119 4.42 8.44 5.72
N GLU A 120 5.33 9.26 5.24
CA GLU A 120 6.27 10.03 6.06
C GLU A 120 5.52 10.99 6.99
N ASP A 121 4.55 11.73 6.46
CA ASP A 121 3.71 12.62 7.24
C ASP A 121 2.89 11.86 8.29
N LEU A 122 2.29 10.73 7.87
CA LEU A 122 1.55 9.87 8.79
C LEU A 122 2.41 9.39 9.95
N LYS A 123 3.67 9.05 9.66
CA LYS A 123 4.60 8.57 10.68
C LYS A 123 5.06 9.68 11.61
N LYS A 124 5.18 10.90 11.09
CA LYS A 124 5.66 12.07 11.84
C LYS A 124 4.64 12.50 12.90
N ASP A 125 3.34 12.48 12.56
CA ASP A 125 2.27 12.91 13.48
C ASP A 125 0.99 12.11 13.20
N THR A 126 1.01 10.84 13.59
CA THR A 126 -0.12 9.91 13.36
C THR A 126 -1.43 10.46 13.94
N GLU A 127 -1.38 11.04 15.13
CA GLU A 127 -2.59 11.51 15.82
C GLU A 127 -3.30 12.61 15.04
N SER A 128 -2.54 13.64 14.60
CA SER A 128 -3.10 14.73 13.79
C SER A 128 -3.68 14.23 12.47
N TRP A 129 -2.97 13.28 11.81
CA TRP A 129 -3.45 12.75 10.55
C TRP A 129 -4.71 11.89 10.72
N VAL A 130 -4.84 11.14 11.82
CA VAL A 130 -6.08 10.41 12.13
C VAL A 130 -7.25 11.38 12.28
N LEU A 131 -7.03 12.53 12.95
CA LEU A 131 -8.07 13.56 13.07
C LEU A 131 -8.47 14.15 11.72
N LYS A 132 -7.48 14.46 10.86
CA LYS A 132 -7.74 14.99 9.50
C LYS A 132 -8.52 13.96 8.66
N MET A 133 -8.15 12.68 8.76
CA MET A 133 -8.86 11.59 8.08
C MET A 133 -10.30 11.47 8.57
N ALA A 134 -10.51 11.59 9.88
CA ALA A 134 -11.85 11.55 10.46
C ALA A 134 -12.70 12.73 9.99
N ASP A 135 -12.13 13.96 9.98
CA ASP A 135 -12.82 15.14 9.45
C ASP A 135 -13.18 14.97 7.97
N PHE A 136 -12.28 14.39 7.19
CA PHE A 136 -12.51 14.13 5.77
C PHE A 136 -13.65 13.12 5.57
N LEU A 137 -13.74 12.09 6.41
CA LEU A 137 -14.86 11.14 6.36
C LEU A 137 -16.18 11.82 6.69
N GLY A 138 -16.16 12.75 7.66
CA GLY A 138 -17.32 13.54 8.06
C GLY A 138 -17.00 14.30 9.33
N VAL A 139 -17.45 15.56 9.40
CA VAL A 139 -17.15 16.45 10.55
C VAL A 139 -17.59 15.84 11.88
N GLU A 140 -18.62 15.00 11.85
CA GLU A 140 -19.12 14.32 13.05
C GLU A 140 -18.10 13.31 13.60
N TYR A 141 -17.32 12.66 12.73
CA TYR A 141 -16.29 11.68 13.15
C TYR A 141 -15.12 12.40 13.82
N GLY A 142 -14.57 13.45 13.19
CA GLY A 142 -13.50 14.23 13.82
C GLY A 142 -13.96 14.90 15.10
N GLY A 143 -15.19 15.44 15.10
CA GLY A 143 -15.79 16.02 16.29
C GLY A 143 -15.92 15.01 17.44
N SER A 144 -16.29 13.75 17.10
CA SER A 144 -16.39 12.69 18.11
C SER A 144 -15.01 12.36 18.71
N LEU A 145 -13.96 12.27 17.86
CA LEU A 145 -12.61 11.98 18.35
C LEU A 145 -12.05 13.11 19.23
N ARG A 146 -12.41 14.37 18.94
CA ARG A 146 -12.00 15.50 19.79
C ARG A 146 -12.73 15.52 21.13
N ARG A 147 -14.00 15.11 21.14
CA ARG A 147 -14.78 15.02 22.39
C ARG A 147 -14.32 13.87 23.28
N ASP A 148 -13.80 12.79 22.66
CA ASP A 148 -13.29 11.63 23.40
C ASP A 148 -11.87 11.26 22.93
N PRO A 149 -10.86 11.94 23.49
CA PRO A 149 -9.47 11.63 23.13
C PRO A 149 -9.03 10.21 23.46
N THR A 150 -9.77 9.48 24.31
CA THR A 150 -9.41 8.09 24.62
C THR A 150 -9.63 7.20 23.38
N VAL A 151 -10.66 7.48 22.59
CA VAL A 151 -10.91 6.76 21.34
C VAL A 151 -9.79 7.05 20.34
N LEU A 152 -9.39 8.33 20.22
CA LEU A 152 -8.29 8.73 19.32
C LEU A 152 -6.99 7.99 19.70
N LYS A 153 -6.61 8.01 20.98
CA LYS A 153 -5.43 7.30 21.49
C LYS A 153 -5.52 5.80 21.18
N ARG A 154 -6.71 5.21 21.36
CA ARG A 154 -6.91 3.79 21.07
C ARG A 154 -6.70 3.49 19.57
N ILE A 155 -7.19 4.36 18.67
CA ILE A 155 -6.97 4.21 17.22
C ILE A 155 -5.47 4.23 16.92
N VAL A 156 -4.75 5.22 17.45
CA VAL A 156 -3.29 5.35 17.24
C VAL A 156 -2.56 4.12 17.77
N GLU A 157 -2.94 3.65 18.98
CA GLU A 157 -2.34 2.46 19.59
C GLU A 157 -2.54 1.21 18.72
N VAL A 158 -3.78 0.92 18.31
CA VAL A 158 -4.05 -0.31 17.55
C VAL A 158 -3.44 -0.27 16.15
N SER A 159 -3.24 0.92 15.58
CA SER A 159 -2.56 1.09 14.29
C SER A 159 -1.04 1.18 14.41
N SER A 160 -0.48 1.06 15.63
CA SER A 160 0.97 1.04 15.80
C SER A 160 1.60 -0.18 15.12
N VAL A 161 2.86 -0.05 14.71
CA VAL A 161 3.59 -1.14 14.04
C VAL A 161 3.60 -2.40 14.90
N SER A 162 3.81 -2.26 16.23
CA SER A 162 3.86 -3.41 17.13
C SER A 162 2.51 -4.14 17.21
N ASN A 163 1.41 -3.41 17.28
CA ASN A 163 0.08 -4.02 17.32
C ASN A 163 -0.33 -4.60 15.97
N MET A 164 0.02 -3.91 14.86
CA MET A 164 -0.22 -4.45 13.52
C MET A 164 0.59 -5.75 13.28
N LYS A 165 1.83 -5.84 13.79
CA LYS A 165 2.60 -7.09 13.72
C LYS A 165 1.86 -8.24 14.40
N LYS A 166 1.37 -8.02 15.61
CA LYS A 166 0.60 -9.03 16.35
C LYS A 166 -0.68 -9.43 15.62
N ALA A 167 -1.37 -8.46 15.02
CA ALA A 167 -2.65 -8.71 14.37
C ALA A 167 -2.50 -9.41 13.00
N PHE A 168 -1.44 -9.10 12.25
CA PHE A 168 -1.35 -9.53 10.85
C PHE A 168 -0.30 -10.59 10.59
N ASN A 169 0.89 -10.54 11.23
CA ASN A 169 1.98 -11.44 10.84
C ASN A 169 1.64 -12.90 11.13
N ASP A 170 1.08 -13.19 12.30
CA ASP A 170 0.70 -14.57 12.65
C ASP A 170 -0.41 -15.09 11.73
N ALA A 171 -1.41 -14.26 11.45
CA ALA A 171 -2.49 -14.63 10.53
C ALA A 171 -1.97 -14.90 9.12
N CYS A 172 -1.01 -14.12 8.65
CA CYS A 172 -0.41 -14.30 7.32
C CYS A 172 0.47 -15.55 7.22
N LYS A 173 1.07 -15.96 8.34
CA LYS A 173 1.92 -17.16 8.40
C LYS A 173 1.11 -18.47 8.53
N THR A 174 -0.12 -18.38 9.03
CA THR A 174 -0.97 -19.57 9.24
C THR A 174 -1.99 -19.76 8.12
N GLY A 175 -2.39 -18.69 7.45
CA GLY A 175 -3.34 -18.75 6.34
C GLY A 175 -2.65 -18.52 5.00
N GLY A 176 -3.08 -19.22 3.96
CA GLY A 176 -2.57 -18.99 2.61
C GLY A 176 -2.85 -17.57 2.13
N THR A 177 -1.96 -17.05 1.31
CA THR A 177 -2.15 -15.75 0.67
C THR A 177 -3.10 -15.92 -0.52
N ARG A 178 -4.22 -15.22 -0.51
CA ARG A 178 -5.13 -15.24 -1.67
C ARG A 178 -4.70 -14.17 -2.67
N VAL A 179 -3.90 -14.58 -3.64
CA VAL A 179 -3.69 -13.77 -4.85
C VAL A 179 -4.69 -14.31 -5.88
N PRO A 180 -5.49 -13.49 -6.54
CA PRO A 180 -6.43 -14.03 -7.52
C PRO A 180 -5.69 -14.57 -8.73
N ALA A 181 -6.10 -15.72 -9.16
CA ALA A 181 -5.57 -16.33 -10.38
C ALA A 181 -5.69 -15.39 -11.59
N ALA A 182 -6.70 -14.51 -11.59
CA ALA A 182 -6.95 -13.60 -12.70
C ALA A 182 -5.88 -12.50 -12.86
N SER A 183 -5.27 -12.05 -11.75
CA SER A 183 -4.27 -10.97 -11.82
C SER A 183 -2.90 -11.45 -12.30
N VAL A 184 -2.66 -12.75 -12.29
CA VAL A 184 -1.36 -13.34 -12.68
C VAL A 184 -1.45 -14.06 -14.04
N ALA A 185 -2.65 -14.45 -14.45
CA ALA A 185 -2.85 -15.18 -15.70
C ALA A 185 -2.42 -14.39 -16.95
N ASP A 186 -2.52 -13.06 -16.91
CA ASP A 186 -2.16 -12.18 -18.02
C ASP A 186 -0.84 -11.45 -17.80
N GLY A 187 -0.10 -11.79 -16.73
CA GLY A 187 1.20 -11.21 -16.43
C GLY A 187 2.32 -11.75 -17.32
N PRO A 188 3.52 -11.15 -17.24
CA PRO A 188 4.66 -11.61 -18.05
C PRO A 188 5.15 -13.01 -17.66
N LEU A 189 4.78 -13.51 -16.49
CA LEU A 189 5.06 -14.88 -16.07
C LEU A 189 3.85 -15.75 -16.43
N LYS A 190 3.99 -16.54 -17.48
CA LYS A 190 2.96 -17.49 -17.89
C LYS A 190 2.97 -18.70 -16.95
N LEU A 191 2.54 -18.50 -15.73
CA LEU A 191 2.38 -19.60 -14.78
C LEU A 191 1.08 -20.32 -15.11
N ASP A 192 1.14 -21.65 -15.11
CA ASP A 192 -0.08 -22.42 -15.25
C ASP A 192 -0.96 -22.22 -14.00
N LYS A 193 -2.25 -22.30 -14.23
CA LYS A 193 -3.25 -22.01 -13.19
C LYS A 193 -3.06 -22.87 -11.93
N GLU A 194 -2.70 -24.13 -12.12
CA GLU A 194 -2.53 -25.07 -11.00
C GLU A 194 -1.35 -24.67 -10.10
N SER A 195 -0.21 -24.32 -10.71
CA SER A 195 0.97 -23.84 -9.97
C SER A 195 0.66 -22.56 -9.20
N LEU A 196 -0.06 -21.64 -9.82
CA LEU A 196 -0.46 -20.40 -9.16
C LEU A 196 -1.41 -20.66 -7.98
N GLU A 197 -2.43 -21.51 -8.18
CA GLU A 197 -3.36 -21.86 -7.11
C GLU A 197 -2.65 -22.57 -5.94
N ALA A 198 -1.63 -23.36 -6.24
CA ALA A 198 -0.82 -24.00 -5.22
C ALA A 198 0.01 -22.96 -4.45
N ALA A 199 0.61 -22.01 -5.16
CA ALA A 199 1.45 -20.97 -4.53
C ALA A 199 0.65 -20.04 -3.62
N VAL A 200 -0.56 -19.63 -4.04
CA VAL A 200 -1.40 -18.73 -3.23
C VAL A 200 -1.95 -19.41 -1.97
N LYS A 201 -1.94 -20.74 -1.93
CA LYS A 201 -2.34 -21.49 -0.73
C LYS A 201 -1.21 -21.59 0.30
N LYS A 202 0.03 -21.31 -0.10
CA LYS A 202 1.17 -21.36 0.82
C LYS A 202 1.15 -20.16 1.77
N PRO A 203 1.51 -20.36 3.04
CA PRO A 203 1.63 -19.24 3.96
C PRO A 203 2.81 -18.34 3.56
N MET A 204 2.78 -17.09 4.01
CA MET A 204 3.90 -16.17 3.81
C MET A 204 5.16 -16.70 4.50
N THR A 205 6.31 -16.47 3.87
CA THR A 205 7.60 -16.93 4.40
C THR A 205 8.25 -15.92 5.36
N GLY A 206 7.63 -14.75 5.55
CA GLY A 206 8.17 -13.70 6.43
C GLY A 206 7.09 -12.79 6.97
N ASP A 207 7.51 -11.65 7.50
CA ASP A 207 6.63 -10.68 8.14
C ASP A 207 6.00 -9.73 7.12
N PHE A 208 4.68 -9.69 7.08
CA PHE A 208 3.93 -8.71 6.28
C PHE A 208 4.17 -7.29 6.83
N VAL A 209 4.00 -7.11 8.14
CA VAL A 209 4.31 -5.84 8.82
C VAL A 209 5.76 -5.92 9.32
N ARG A 210 6.67 -5.22 8.64
CA ARG A 210 8.11 -5.38 8.86
C ARG A 210 8.68 -4.39 9.89
N LYS A 211 9.12 -3.22 9.47
CA LYS A 211 9.81 -2.24 10.33
C LYS A 211 8.97 -1.00 10.65
N GLY A 212 8.25 -0.49 9.65
CA GLY A 212 7.44 0.71 9.80
C GLY A 212 8.26 1.98 10.05
N VAL A 213 9.44 2.09 9.42
CA VAL A 213 10.36 3.22 9.58
C VAL A 213 10.57 3.95 8.25
N VAL A 214 10.93 5.22 8.33
CA VAL A 214 11.34 6.05 7.19
C VAL A 214 12.88 6.00 7.10
N GLY A 215 13.40 5.92 5.87
CA GLY A 215 14.84 5.96 5.63
C GLY A 215 15.53 4.59 5.62
N ASP A 216 14.78 3.50 5.61
CA ASP A 216 15.37 2.15 5.56
C ASP A 216 16.11 1.90 4.23
N TRP A 217 15.82 2.71 3.19
CA TRP A 217 16.49 2.61 1.89
C TRP A 217 18.02 2.72 2.02
N LYS A 218 18.51 3.46 3.02
CA LYS A 218 19.96 3.66 3.28
C LYS A 218 20.68 2.34 3.54
N ASN A 219 19.97 1.28 3.93
CA ASN A 219 20.53 -0.03 4.19
C ASN A 219 20.57 -0.93 2.93
N PHE A 220 20.04 -0.46 1.81
CA PHE A 220 19.85 -1.29 0.62
C PHE A 220 20.44 -0.68 -0.65
N PHE A 221 20.35 0.63 -0.81
CA PHE A 221 20.73 1.30 -2.04
C PHE A 221 22.23 1.54 -2.13
N SER A 222 22.84 1.10 -3.22
CA SER A 222 24.19 1.52 -3.60
C SER A 222 24.13 2.91 -4.23
N GLN A 223 25.30 3.55 -4.40
CA GLN A 223 25.37 4.85 -5.07
C GLN A 223 24.84 4.76 -6.52
N GLU A 224 25.19 3.69 -7.22
CA GLU A 224 24.70 3.45 -8.60
C GLU A 224 23.16 3.40 -8.63
N MET A 225 22.54 2.69 -7.69
CA MET A 225 21.08 2.61 -7.61
C MET A 225 20.45 3.98 -7.31
N ILE A 226 21.10 4.75 -6.44
CA ILE A 226 20.65 6.12 -6.14
C ILE A 226 20.65 6.96 -7.42
N ASP A 227 21.73 6.91 -8.18
CA ASP A 227 21.88 7.70 -9.41
C ASP A 227 20.84 7.29 -10.47
N ARG A 228 20.62 5.98 -10.63
CA ARG A 228 19.59 5.44 -11.54
C ARG A 228 18.18 5.87 -11.11
N MET A 229 17.89 5.81 -9.80
CA MET A 229 16.60 6.25 -9.29
C MET A 229 16.41 7.75 -9.49
N LYS A 230 17.43 8.57 -9.25
CA LYS A 230 17.39 10.02 -9.51
C LYS A 230 17.09 10.30 -10.97
N GLN A 231 17.74 9.59 -11.88
CA GLN A 231 17.48 9.75 -13.31
C GLN A 231 16.04 9.38 -13.66
N ARG A 232 15.54 8.28 -13.08
CA ARG A 232 14.14 7.85 -13.28
C ARG A 232 13.17 8.92 -12.77
N ILE A 233 13.42 9.44 -11.58
CA ILE A 233 12.61 10.52 -10.97
C ILE A 233 12.56 11.72 -11.95
N VAL A 234 13.71 12.22 -12.36
CA VAL A 234 13.78 13.38 -13.28
C VAL A 234 12.97 13.12 -14.55
N THR A 235 13.13 11.93 -15.13
CA THR A 235 12.43 11.58 -16.38
C THR A 235 10.90 11.48 -16.17
N LYS A 236 10.47 10.82 -15.10
CA LYS A 236 9.05 10.52 -14.89
C LYS A 236 8.26 11.70 -14.32
N THR A 237 8.91 12.56 -13.54
CA THR A 237 8.22 13.64 -12.85
C THR A 237 8.47 15.02 -13.48
N ALA A 238 9.08 15.04 -14.67
CA ALA A 238 9.35 16.28 -15.41
C ALA A 238 8.08 17.12 -15.55
N GLY A 239 8.18 18.41 -15.24
CA GLY A 239 7.06 19.34 -15.35
C GLY A 239 6.09 19.29 -14.17
N THR A 240 6.39 18.52 -13.12
CA THR A 240 5.54 18.43 -11.92
C THR A 240 6.32 18.84 -10.68
N SER A 241 5.58 19.13 -9.59
CA SER A 241 6.17 19.39 -8.28
C SER A 241 6.00 18.19 -7.33
N VAL A 242 5.68 17.01 -7.85
CA VAL A 242 5.33 15.84 -7.02
C VAL A 242 6.45 15.45 -6.04
N MET A 243 7.72 15.62 -6.41
CA MET A 243 8.83 15.26 -5.53
C MET A 243 8.98 16.22 -4.34
N GLN A 244 8.32 17.38 -4.35
CA GLN A 244 8.28 18.29 -3.19
C GLN A 244 7.43 17.74 -2.03
N LEU A 245 6.74 16.62 -2.24
CA LEU A 245 6.03 15.91 -1.17
C LEU A 245 6.99 15.43 -0.07
N TRP A 246 8.26 15.23 -0.40
CA TRP A 246 9.25 14.69 0.54
C TRP A 246 10.38 15.69 0.75
N ASN A 247 10.82 15.83 2.00
CA ASN A 247 11.93 16.71 2.35
C ASN A 247 13.26 16.13 1.83
N GLU A 248 14.20 17.02 1.54
CA GLU A 248 15.54 16.61 1.10
C GLU A 248 16.24 15.67 2.11
N SER A 249 15.91 15.78 3.40
CA SER A 249 16.47 14.90 4.43
C SER A 249 15.93 13.47 4.37
N GLU A 250 14.82 13.25 3.66
CA GLU A 250 14.19 11.94 3.50
C GLU A 250 14.66 11.21 2.23
N LEU A 251 15.27 11.96 1.31
CA LEU A 251 15.76 11.47 0.02
C LEU A 251 17.29 11.56 -0.03
N PRO A 252 17.97 10.74 -0.89
CA PRO A 252 19.43 10.89 -1.08
C PRO A 252 19.79 12.10 -1.93
#